data_4ed36524a49294834aa6d0737d8614b7
#
_entry.id   4ed36524a49294834aa6d0737d8614b7
#
_cell.length_a   1.000
_cell.length_b   1.000
_cell.length_c   1.000
_cell.angle_alpha   90.00
_cell.angle_beta   90.00
_cell.angle_gamma   90.00
#
_symmetry.space_group_name_H-M   'P 1'
#
loop_
_entity.id
_entity.type
_entity.pdbx_description
1 polymer ?
#
loop_
_entity_poly.entity_id
_entity_poly.type
_entity_poly.pdbx_seq_one_letter_code
_entity_poly.pdbx_strand_id
1 'polypeptide(L)'
;MHAPSPEMEVLEVAECWRLLRIGHLGRIAVVEPDGSPDLFPVNYVAGADALFLRTAPGAKLDAFAAGRPVAFEIDRENHGDVWSVVVRGRARILDTNAEVEASGVRGLRSAGSWVKNEVVRVDPDRVSGRRFLRASRNPVPGSRSAGPPAGDGHDGHAGHDGKPKPIPHLPPRPGGSAV
;
A
#
# COMPACT_ATOMS: atom_id res chain seq x y z
N MET A 1 -20.88 -9.70 -28.49
CA MET A 1 -20.46 -10.66 -27.45
C MET A 1 -20.02 -9.84 -26.25
N HIS A 2 -20.78 -9.89 -25.15
CA HIS A 2 -20.43 -9.16 -23.92
C HIS A 2 -19.41 -10.02 -23.16
N ALA A 3 -18.23 -9.49 -22.91
CA ALA A 3 -17.27 -10.18 -22.05
C ALA A 3 -17.89 -10.32 -20.65
N PRO A 4 -17.79 -11.48 -19.99
CA PRO A 4 -18.32 -11.64 -18.65
C PRO A 4 -17.63 -10.62 -17.73
N SER A 5 -18.44 -9.83 -17.00
CA SER A 5 -17.92 -8.91 -15.98
C SER A 5 -17.16 -9.74 -14.93
N PRO A 6 -16.04 -9.24 -14.41
CA PRO A 6 -15.34 -9.94 -13.34
C PRO A 6 -16.28 -10.08 -12.15
N GLU A 7 -16.41 -11.29 -11.64
CA GLU A 7 -17.23 -11.56 -10.47
C GLU A 7 -16.57 -10.93 -9.26
N MET A 8 -17.28 -10.01 -8.60
CA MET A 8 -16.82 -9.32 -7.39
C MET A 8 -17.48 -9.95 -6.18
N GLU A 9 -16.65 -10.44 -5.28
CA GLU A 9 -17.03 -10.96 -3.96
C GLU A 9 -16.75 -9.91 -2.88
N VAL A 10 -17.71 -9.67 -1.98
CA VAL A 10 -17.48 -8.93 -0.74
C VAL A 10 -16.96 -9.90 0.31
N LEU A 11 -15.78 -9.61 0.88
CA LEU A 11 -15.16 -10.47 1.87
C LEU A 11 -15.82 -10.27 3.25
N GLU A 12 -16.01 -11.35 3.96
CA GLU A 12 -16.41 -11.33 5.37
C GLU A 12 -15.30 -10.71 6.25
N VAL A 13 -15.70 -10.07 7.35
CA VAL A 13 -14.75 -9.36 8.24
C VAL A 13 -13.68 -10.30 8.78
N ALA A 14 -14.03 -11.54 9.09
CA ALA A 14 -13.09 -12.54 9.57
C ALA A 14 -12.01 -12.85 8.52
N GLU A 15 -12.39 -12.94 7.25
CA GLU A 15 -11.47 -13.15 6.13
C GLU A 15 -10.57 -11.92 5.91
N CYS A 16 -11.12 -10.70 6.03
CA CYS A 16 -10.31 -9.48 5.98
C CYS A 16 -9.20 -9.49 7.05
N TRP A 17 -9.54 -9.86 8.30
CA TRP A 17 -8.55 -9.98 9.37
C TRP A 17 -7.52 -11.09 9.11
N ARG A 18 -7.94 -12.20 8.52
CA ARG A 18 -7.01 -13.26 8.11
C ARG A 18 -5.99 -12.73 7.09
N LEU A 19 -6.45 -11.99 6.09
CA LEU A 19 -5.59 -11.39 5.07
C LEU A 19 -4.66 -10.33 5.67
N LEU A 20 -5.14 -9.50 6.59
CA LEU A 20 -4.32 -8.53 7.31
C LEU A 20 -3.18 -9.19 8.09
N ARG A 21 -3.43 -10.35 8.73
CA ARG A 21 -2.42 -11.05 9.54
C ARG A 21 -1.30 -11.71 8.72
N ILE A 22 -1.53 -12.05 7.48
CA ILE A 22 -0.49 -12.61 6.59
C ILE A 22 0.30 -11.55 5.85
N GLY A 23 -0.18 -10.30 5.85
CA GLY A 23 0.51 -9.15 5.27
C GLY A 23 1.47 -8.50 6.27
N HIS A 24 2.38 -7.68 5.76
CA HIS A 24 3.31 -6.89 6.57
C HIS A 24 3.60 -5.50 6.00
N LEU A 25 3.15 -5.22 4.80
CA LEU A 25 3.27 -3.94 4.11
C LEU A 25 1.89 -3.49 3.64
N GLY A 26 1.55 -2.25 3.92
CA GLY A 26 0.30 -1.63 3.49
C GLY A 26 0.51 -0.15 3.20
N ARG A 27 -0.60 0.55 2.98
CA ARG A 27 -0.62 1.98 2.76
C ARG A 27 -1.56 2.62 3.76
N ILE A 28 -1.13 3.70 4.40
CA ILE A 28 -1.98 4.47 5.29
C ILE A 28 -2.18 5.87 4.72
N ALA A 29 -3.44 6.25 4.57
CA ALA A 29 -3.85 7.60 4.23
C ALA A 29 -4.18 8.36 5.49
N VAL A 30 -3.70 9.61 5.57
CA VAL A 30 -4.02 10.58 6.62
C VAL A 30 -4.62 11.83 5.99
N VAL A 31 -5.33 12.62 6.77
CA VAL A 31 -5.86 13.92 6.33
C VAL A 31 -5.00 15.01 6.92
N GLU A 32 -4.40 15.83 6.07
CA GLU A 32 -3.59 16.98 6.47
C GLU A 32 -4.46 18.13 7.04
N PRO A 33 -3.85 19.16 7.70
CA PRO A 33 -4.59 20.30 8.25
C PRO A 33 -5.44 21.08 7.23
N ASP A 34 -5.01 21.12 5.98
CA ASP A 34 -5.71 21.76 4.87
C ASP A 34 -6.82 20.90 4.24
N GLY A 35 -7.04 19.67 4.78
CA GLY A 35 -8.02 18.72 4.27
C GLY A 35 -7.52 17.85 3.14
N SER A 36 -6.31 18.05 2.64
CA SER A 36 -5.72 17.18 1.60
C SER A 36 -5.37 15.80 2.16
N PRO A 37 -5.53 14.73 1.36
CA PRO A 37 -5.06 13.40 1.76
C PRO A 37 -3.57 13.24 1.46
N ASP A 38 -2.83 12.62 2.37
CA ASP A 38 -1.49 12.12 2.12
C ASP A 38 -1.43 10.60 2.31
N LEU A 39 -0.55 9.90 1.57
CA LEU A 39 -0.50 8.44 1.50
C LEU A 39 0.92 7.92 1.73
N PHE A 40 1.08 7.04 2.70
CA PHE A 40 2.37 6.49 3.08
C PHE A 40 2.40 4.95 3.02
N PRO A 41 3.44 4.35 2.39
CA PRO A 41 3.72 2.94 2.59
C PRO A 41 4.23 2.70 4.01
N VAL A 42 3.69 1.71 4.70
CA VAL A 42 4.04 1.38 6.08
C VAL A 42 4.12 -0.12 6.29
N ASN A 43 5.13 -0.54 7.07
CA ASN A 43 5.11 -1.89 7.61
C ASN A 43 4.19 -1.92 8.83
N TYR A 44 3.46 -3.02 9.01
CA TYR A 44 2.48 -3.18 10.07
C TYR A 44 2.44 -4.59 10.65
N VAL A 45 1.83 -4.71 11.82
CA VAL A 45 1.39 -5.96 12.44
C VAL A 45 -0.12 -5.86 12.67
N ALA A 46 -0.85 -6.91 12.30
CA ALA A 46 -2.26 -7.02 12.66
C ALA A 46 -2.41 -7.83 13.94
N GLY A 47 -2.94 -7.19 14.99
CA GLY A 47 -3.34 -7.83 16.23
C GLY A 47 -4.69 -8.54 16.13
N ALA A 48 -5.33 -8.74 17.28
CA ALA A 48 -6.66 -9.34 17.33
C ALA A 48 -7.73 -8.41 16.76
N ASP A 49 -7.66 -7.13 17.10
CA ASP A 49 -8.68 -6.09 16.85
C ASP A 49 -8.13 -4.76 16.33
N ALA A 50 -6.81 -4.63 16.17
CA ALA A 50 -6.15 -3.40 15.77
C ALA A 50 -4.94 -3.66 14.88
N LEU A 51 -4.48 -2.61 14.18
CA LEU A 51 -3.22 -2.62 13.46
C LEU A 51 -2.18 -1.80 14.23
N PHE A 52 -0.93 -2.23 14.14
CA PHE A 52 0.20 -1.56 14.77
C PHE A 52 1.26 -1.22 13.76
N LEU A 53 1.76 0.01 13.78
CA LEU A 53 2.79 0.50 12.87
C LEU A 53 3.95 1.10 13.67
N ARG A 54 5.13 1.18 13.01
CA ARG A 54 6.24 1.99 13.51
C ARG A 54 6.48 3.16 12.56
N THR A 55 6.64 4.35 13.14
CA THR A 55 6.90 5.57 12.38
C THR A 55 8.01 6.41 13.03
N ALA A 56 8.61 7.28 12.23
CA ALA A 56 9.46 8.36 12.71
C ALA A 56 8.60 9.62 12.95
N PRO A 57 9.07 10.60 13.72
CA PRO A 57 8.46 11.93 13.80
C PRO A 57 8.27 12.57 12.42
N GLY A 58 7.24 13.37 12.26
CA GLY A 58 6.88 14.08 11.03
C GLY A 58 5.37 14.19 10.84
N ALA A 59 4.93 14.80 9.73
CA ALA A 59 3.54 15.14 9.43
C ALA A 59 2.53 14.02 9.70
N LYS A 60 2.89 12.79 9.34
CA LYS A 60 2.08 11.60 9.60
C LYS A 60 1.84 11.36 11.10
N LEU A 61 2.89 11.51 11.93
CA LEU A 61 2.77 11.36 13.38
C LEU A 61 1.89 12.47 13.96
N ASP A 62 2.03 13.69 13.45
CA ASP A 62 1.22 14.85 13.87
C ASP A 62 -0.27 14.63 13.54
N ALA A 63 -0.58 14.04 12.37
CA ALA A 63 -1.94 13.66 12.00
C ALA A 63 -2.53 12.60 12.94
N PHE A 64 -1.72 11.61 13.38
CA PHE A 64 -2.15 10.60 14.35
C PHE A 64 -2.38 11.21 15.75
N ALA A 65 -1.47 12.06 16.20
CA ALA A 65 -1.60 12.75 17.48
C ALA A 65 -2.85 13.66 17.53
N ALA A 66 -3.24 14.25 16.39
CA ALA A 66 -4.45 15.03 16.26
C ALA A 66 -5.75 14.19 16.23
N GLY A 67 -5.66 12.86 16.28
CA GLY A 67 -6.81 11.96 16.28
C GLY A 67 -7.65 12.02 15.00
N ARG A 68 -7.05 12.43 13.87
CA ARG A 68 -7.75 12.51 12.59
C ARG A 68 -8.11 11.12 12.07
N PRO A 69 -9.18 11.01 11.28
CA PRO A 69 -9.52 9.76 10.61
C PRO A 69 -8.38 9.29 9.71
N VAL A 70 -8.18 7.97 9.69
CA VAL A 70 -7.21 7.33 8.80
C VAL A 70 -7.90 6.24 7.99
N ALA A 71 -7.33 5.94 6.81
CA ALA A 71 -7.65 4.75 6.05
C ALA A 71 -6.36 3.96 5.82
N PHE A 72 -6.40 2.67 6.15
CA PHE A 72 -5.31 1.76 5.88
C PHE A 72 -5.76 0.72 4.85
N GLU A 73 -4.87 0.36 3.94
CA GLU A 73 -5.18 -0.54 2.84
C GLU A 73 -4.05 -1.55 2.62
N ILE A 74 -4.44 -2.77 2.27
CA ILE A 74 -3.59 -3.79 1.67
C ILE A 74 -4.26 -4.38 0.45
N ASP A 75 -3.46 -4.75 -0.54
CA ASP A 75 -3.90 -5.46 -1.72
C ASP A 75 -2.93 -6.58 -2.11
N ARG A 76 -3.41 -7.50 -2.89
CA ARG A 76 -2.57 -8.50 -3.55
C ARG A 76 -3.21 -8.96 -4.85
N GLU A 77 -2.36 -9.15 -5.83
CA GLU A 77 -2.69 -9.81 -7.08
C GLU A 77 -2.02 -11.20 -7.12
N ASN A 78 -2.81 -12.24 -7.34
CA ASN A 78 -2.37 -13.62 -7.56
C ASN A 78 -2.73 -14.04 -9.00
N HIS A 79 -2.32 -15.24 -9.42
CA HIS A 79 -2.53 -15.74 -10.77
C HIS A 79 -4.00 -15.87 -11.22
N GLY A 80 -4.97 -15.74 -10.32
CA GLY A 80 -6.38 -15.90 -10.64
C GLY A 80 -7.31 -14.90 -10.00
N ASP A 81 -6.86 -14.17 -9.00
CA ASP A 81 -7.66 -13.22 -8.26
C ASP A 81 -6.88 -11.97 -7.84
N VAL A 82 -7.61 -10.89 -7.66
CA VAL A 82 -7.13 -9.65 -7.05
C VAL A 82 -8.01 -9.37 -5.85
N TRP A 83 -7.42 -9.11 -4.70
CA TRP A 83 -8.18 -8.73 -3.53
C TRP A 83 -7.59 -7.50 -2.84
N SER A 84 -8.44 -6.78 -2.13
CA SER A 84 -8.03 -5.66 -1.28
C SER A 84 -8.80 -5.67 0.03
N VAL A 85 -8.17 -5.15 1.09
CA VAL A 85 -8.78 -4.92 2.39
C VAL A 85 -8.54 -3.48 2.80
N VAL A 86 -9.59 -2.79 3.18
CA VAL A 86 -9.55 -1.41 3.68
C VAL A 86 -10.04 -1.37 5.12
N VAL A 87 -9.23 -0.79 5.99
CA VAL A 87 -9.53 -0.47 7.39
C VAL A 87 -9.68 1.03 7.51
N ARG A 88 -10.83 1.50 7.98
CA ARG A 88 -11.05 2.90 8.35
C ARG A 88 -11.16 3.00 9.85
N GLY A 89 -10.56 4.03 10.43
CA GLY A 89 -10.55 4.19 11.87
C GLY A 89 -9.78 5.42 12.33
N ARG A 90 -9.29 5.35 13.56
CA ARG A 90 -8.47 6.38 14.18
C ARG A 90 -7.14 5.80 14.61
N ALA A 91 -6.12 6.62 14.52
CA ALA A 91 -4.79 6.26 14.98
C ALA A 91 -4.47 6.98 16.29
N ARG A 92 -3.76 6.31 17.18
CA ARG A 92 -3.17 6.89 18.39
C ARG A 92 -1.76 6.40 18.60
N ILE A 93 -0.93 7.22 19.21
CA ILE A 93 0.42 6.85 19.63
C ILE A 93 0.30 5.99 20.89
N LEU A 94 1.13 4.95 21.02
CA LEU A 94 1.23 4.16 22.23
C LEU A 94 2.21 4.79 23.19
N ASP A 95 1.76 5.08 24.41
CA ASP A 95 2.52 5.85 25.40
C ASP A 95 3.26 4.95 26.40
N THR A 96 2.91 3.66 26.50
CA THR A 96 3.48 2.77 27.49
C THR A 96 4.28 1.63 26.88
N ASN A 97 5.37 1.24 27.55
CA ASN A 97 6.16 0.08 27.13
C ASN A 97 5.34 -1.22 27.14
N ALA A 98 4.38 -1.36 28.05
CA ALA A 98 3.52 -2.53 28.12
C ALA A 98 2.63 -2.67 26.88
N GLU A 99 2.03 -1.57 26.39
CA GLU A 99 1.24 -1.57 25.14
C GLU A 99 2.12 -1.90 23.92
N VAL A 100 3.33 -1.32 23.88
CA VAL A 100 4.29 -1.59 22.81
C VAL A 100 4.71 -3.06 22.78
N GLU A 101 4.98 -3.66 23.93
CA GLU A 101 5.30 -5.09 24.07
C GLU A 101 4.13 -5.96 23.57
N ALA A 102 2.91 -5.68 24.07
CA ALA A 102 1.71 -6.42 23.72
C ALA A 102 1.35 -6.33 22.23
N SER A 103 1.75 -5.27 21.54
CA SER A 103 1.49 -5.06 20.11
C SER A 103 2.23 -6.02 19.18
N GLY A 104 3.33 -6.63 19.64
CA GLY A 104 4.21 -7.45 18.81
C GLY A 104 5.02 -6.65 17.76
N VAL A 105 4.88 -5.34 17.73
CA VAL A 105 5.47 -4.45 16.69
C VAL A 105 7.00 -4.40 16.73
N ARG A 106 7.62 -4.80 17.84
CA ARG A 106 9.10 -4.85 17.95
C ARG A 106 9.74 -5.81 16.95
N GLY A 107 9.00 -6.81 16.50
CA GLY A 107 9.44 -7.75 15.45
C GLY A 107 9.41 -7.16 14.03
N LEU A 108 8.79 -5.99 13.81
CA LEU A 108 8.75 -5.36 12.51
C LEU A 108 10.13 -4.91 12.04
N ARG A 109 10.58 -5.48 10.93
CA ARG A 109 11.76 -4.97 10.21
C ARG A 109 11.41 -3.64 9.54
N SER A 110 12.16 -2.59 9.88
CA SER A 110 12.06 -1.31 9.19
C SER A 110 12.84 -1.37 7.88
N ALA A 111 12.26 -0.96 6.77
CA ALA A 111 12.92 -0.91 5.47
C ALA A 111 13.94 0.26 5.33
N GLY A 112 14.11 1.10 6.36
CA GLY A 112 15.02 2.25 6.34
C GLY A 112 15.91 2.29 7.58
N SER A 113 17.07 2.94 7.46
CA SER A 113 18.05 3.18 8.54
C SER A 113 17.59 4.21 9.57
N TRP A 114 16.43 4.82 9.41
CA TRP A 114 15.89 5.81 10.33
C TRP A 114 15.36 5.14 11.59
N VAL A 115 15.70 5.69 12.75
CA VAL A 115 15.21 5.24 14.03
C VAL A 115 13.72 5.56 14.12
N LYS A 116 12.88 4.54 13.94
CA LYS A 116 11.42 4.62 14.08
C LYS A 116 11.06 4.22 15.50
N ASN A 117 10.94 5.19 16.39
CA ASN A 117 10.74 4.94 17.82
C ASN A 117 9.25 5.01 18.21
N GLU A 118 8.43 5.69 17.42
CA GLU A 118 7.03 5.87 17.73
C GLU A 118 6.21 4.66 17.26
N VAL A 119 5.41 4.12 18.15
CA VAL A 119 4.48 3.03 17.87
C VAL A 119 3.07 3.60 17.84
N VAL A 120 2.36 3.27 16.78
CA VAL A 120 1.01 3.75 16.53
C VAL A 120 0.06 2.57 16.48
N ARG A 121 -1.05 2.64 17.19
CA ARG A 121 -2.20 1.75 17.08
C ARG A 121 -3.26 2.40 16.20
N VAL A 122 -3.80 1.64 15.27
CA VAL A 122 -4.99 2.00 14.49
C VAL A 122 -6.16 1.18 14.99
N ASP A 123 -7.13 1.85 15.59
CA ASP A 123 -8.38 1.27 16.06
C ASP A 123 -9.42 1.37 14.93
N PRO A 124 -9.94 0.24 14.43
CA PRO A 124 -10.84 0.23 13.30
C PRO A 124 -12.28 0.58 13.70
N ASP A 125 -12.87 1.55 13.00
CA ASP A 125 -14.32 1.80 13.01
C ASP A 125 -15.03 0.88 12.00
N ARG A 126 -14.33 0.54 10.90
CA ARG A 126 -14.85 -0.31 9.83
C ARG A 126 -13.73 -1.06 9.11
N VAL A 127 -13.97 -2.36 8.89
CA VAL A 127 -13.14 -3.22 8.04
C VAL A 127 -13.99 -3.71 6.87
N SER A 128 -13.44 -3.65 5.65
CA SER A 128 -14.13 -4.12 4.43
C SER A 128 -13.10 -4.69 3.46
N GLY A 129 -13.49 -5.70 2.70
CA GLY A 129 -12.65 -6.29 1.67
C GLY A 129 -13.44 -6.69 0.44
N ARG A 130 -12.73 -6.80 -0.67
CA ARG A 130 -13.27 -7.24 -1.96
C ARG A 130 -12.28 -8.17 -2.63
N ARG A 131 -12.82 -9.15 -3.35
CA ARG A 131 -12.07 -10.05 -4.22
C ARG A 131 -12.69 -9.99 -5.61
N PHE A 132 -11.86 -9.93 -6.62
CA PHE A 132 -12.25 -9.98 -8.02
C PHE A 132 -11.61 -11.22 -8.63
N LEU A 133 -12.45 -12.15 -9.07
CA LEU A 133 -11.99 -13.29 -9.84
C LEU A 133 -11.73 -12.83 -11.26
N ARG A 134 -10.51 -12.97 -11.73
CA ARG A 134 -10.23 -12.76 -13.16
C ARG A 134 -10.91 -13.91 -13.94
N ALA A 135 -11.85 -13.55 -14.82
CA ALA A 135 -12.28 -14.47 -15.85
C ALA A 135 -11.03 -15.03 -16.54
N SER A 136 -10.86 -16.36 -16.56
CA SER A 136 -9.77 -16.99 -17.29
C SER A 136 -9.66 -16.32 -18.66
N ARG A 137 -8.56 -15.66 -18.94
CA ARG A 137 -8.26 -15.24 -20.30
C ARG A 137 -8.14 -16.56 -21.08
N ASN A 138 -9.19 -16.89 -21.83
CA ASN A 138 -9.01 -17.83 -22.94
C ASN A 138 -7.85 -17.27 -23.76
N PRO A 139 -6.78 -18.02 -23.99
CA PRO A 139 -5.71 -17.56 -24.86
C PRO A 139 -6.37 -17.21 -26.19
N VAL A 140 -6.19 -15.96 -26.63
CA VAL A 140 -6.66 -15.54 -27.96
C VAL A 140 -6.02 -16.51 -28.94
N PRO A 141 -6.80 -17.34 -29.69
CA PRO A 141 -6.20 -18.24 -30.66
C PRO A 141 -5.55 -17.37 -31.73
N GLY A 142 -4.22 -17.32 -31.77
CA GLY A 142 -3.50 -16.62 -32.82
C GLY A 142 -2.34 -15.72 -32.43
N SER A 143 -2.05 -15.46 -31.16
CA SER A 143 -0.80 -14.80 -30.81
C SER A 143 0.36 -15.81 -30.89
N ARG A 144 0.86 -16.05 -32.11
CA ARG A 144 2.18 -16.65 -32.30
C ARG A 144 3.17 -15.67 -31.67
N SER A 145 3.86 -16.08 -30.63
CA SER A 145 5.07 -15.39 -30.18
C SER A 145 6.03 -15.42 -31.35
N ALA A 146 6.22 -14.26 -31.99
CA ALA A 146 7.34 -14.08 -32.89
C ALA A 146 8.59 -14.25 -32.01
N GLY A 147 9.30 -15.35 -32.19
CA GLY A 147 10.62 -15.55 -31.61
C GLY A 147 11.54 -14.41 -32.03
N PRO A 148 12.57 -14.11 -31.23
CA PRO A 148 13.51 -13.04 -31.58
C PRO A 148 14.16 -13.37 -32.92
N PRO A 149 14.38 -12.38 -33.80
CA PRO A 149 15.12 -12.60 -35.04
C PRO A 149 16.54 -13.06 -34.72
N ALA A 150 17.02 -14.06 -35.44
CA ALA A 150 18.39 -14.55 -35.35
C ALA A 150 19.36 -13.38 -35.58
N GLY A 151 20.23 -13.13 -34.60
CA GLY A 151 21.18 -12.03 -34.64
C GLY A 151 22.30 -12.32 -35.59
N ASP A 152 22.60 -11.36 -36.46
CA ASP A 152 23.91 -11.20 -37.07
C ASP A 152 24.79 -10.39 -36.10
N GLY A 153 25.96 -10.96 -35.80
CA GLY A 153 26.93 -10.34 -34.92
C GLY A 153 27.51 -9.05 -35.46
N HIS A 154 27.67 -8.06 -34.62
CA HIS A 154 28.67 -7.03 -34.80
C HIS A 154 29.19 -6.55 -33.44
N ASP A 155 30.50 -6.68 -33.28
CA ASP A 155 31.28 -6.20 -32.15
C ASP A 155 31.22 -4.66 -32.06
N GLY A 156 31.07 -4.12 -30.86
CA GLY A 156 31.12 -2.70 -30.58
C GLY A 156 31.02 -2.35 -29.13
N HIS A 157 32.15 -2.39 -28.44
CA HIS A 157 32.33 -1.86 -27.08
C HIS A 157 32.04 -0.35 -27.04
N ALA A 158 31.04 0.07 -26.25
CA ALA A 158 31.01 1.45 -25.72
C ALA A 158 30.30 1.41 -24.35
N GLY A 159 31.07 1.74 -23.31
CA GLY A 159 30.59 1.84 -21.93
C GLY A 159 29.48 2.89 -21.79
N HIS A 160 28.38 2.50 -21.18
CA HIS A 160 27.31 3.42 -20.85
C HIS A 160 27.20 3.52 -19.30
N ASP A 161 27.74 4.65 -18.77
CA ASP A 161 27.56 5.07 -17.40
C ASP A 161 26.07 5.37 -17.14
N GLY A 162 25.33 4.34 -16.74
CA GLY A 162 23.90 4.43 -16.47
C GLY A 162 23.57 5.09 -15.14
N LYS A 163 23.81 6.39 -14.99
CA LYS A 163 23.16 7.15 -13.91
C LYS A 163 21.68 7.36 -14.25
N PRO A 164 20.75 7.05 -13.34
CA PRO A 164 19.33 7.33 -13.56
C PRO A 164 19.13 8.83 -13.80
N LYS A 165 18.42 9.17 -14.89
CA LYS A 165 18.04 10.57 -15.14
C LYS A 165 17.03 11.02 -14.08
N PRO A 166 17.15 12.24 -13.49
CA PRO A 166 16.18 12.78 -12.57
C PRO A 166 14.79 12.84 -13.21
N ILE A 167 13.76 12.49 -12.47
CA ILE A 167 12.36 12.64 -12.90
C ILE A 167 12.07 14.14 -13.00
N PRO A 168 11.55 14.67 -14.12
CA PRO A 168 11.21 16.08 -14.23
C PRO A 168 10.13 16.47 -13.21
N HIS A 169 10.40 17.48 -12.40
CA HIS A 169 9.39 18.07 -11.54
C HIS A 169 8.34 18.78 -12.41
N LEU A 170 7.08 18.42 -12.25
CA LEU A 170 5.95 19.15 -12.82
C LEU A 170 5.89 20.52 -12.12
N PRO A 171 5.85 21.65 -12.84
CA PRO A 171 5.65 22.94 -12.20
C PRO A 171 4.26 23.02 -11.54
N PRO A 172 4.10 23.78 -10.45
CA PRO A 172 2.80 23.99 -9.82
C PRO A 172 1.85 24.63 -10.84
N ARG A 173 0.59 24.19 -10.83
CA ARG A 173 -0.46 24.78 -11.68
C ARG A 173 -0.62 26.25 -11.30
N PRO A 174 -0.69 27.18 -12.25
CA PRO A 174 -1.01 28.56 -11.97
C PRO A 174 -2.40 28.63 -11.32
N GLY A 175 -2.47 29.31 -10.18
CA GLY A 175 -3.71 29.51 -9.44
C GLY A 175 -4.75 30.18 -10.33
N GLY A 176 -5.93 29.57 -10.45
CA GLY A 176 -7.11 30.21 -11.04
C GLY A 176 -7.54 31.35 -10.12
N SER A 177 -7.49 32.57 -10.62
CA SER A 177 -8.12 33.73 -9.98
C SER A 177 -9.61 33.48 -9.84
N ALA A 178 -10.10 33.53 -8.61
CA ALA A 178 -11.53 33.64 -8.35
C ALA A 178 -11.99 35.05 -8.77
N VAL A 179 -13.06 35.10 -9.56
CA VAL A 179 -13.92 36.24 -9.75
C VAL A 179 -15.22 35.97 -9.03
#